data_e7e2a945fc62438c6973267563c782c5
#
_entry.id   e7e2a945fc62438c6973267563c782c5
#
_cell.length_a   1.000
_cell.length_b   1.000
_cell.length_c   1.000
_cell.angle_alpha   90.00
_cell.angle_beta   90.00
_cell.angle_gamma   90.00
#
_symmetry.space_group_name_H-M   'P 1'
#
loop_
_entity.id
_entity.type
_entity.pdbx_description
1 polymer ?
#
loop_
_entity_poly.entity_id
_entity_poly.type
_entity_poly.pdbx_seq_one_letter_code
_entity_poly.pdbx_strand_id
1 'polypeptide(L)'
;MSSRPAAGGGRWVEVDPARIGRWVEGFAGRHGPPDTTVREYGLLLTAPDGSTAELYAPPGAPSSDDVPGFVAHAVAPRRIGLLLARKGAVAVGVADGADLVVSKVDTRYVQGRTAAGGWSQHRFARRRDNQAKAALGDAADLAVRLLLPEVAALTAVVCGGDRKAVDTVLTDRRLAPLVPLRAERLLDVPEPRHAVLVAAVGAARAVWIRLRDPAPE
;
A
#
# COMPACT_ATOMS: atom_id res chain seq x y z
N MET A 1 -4.11 14.50 -7.11
CA MET A 1 -3.78 14.42 -5.67
C MET A 1 -5.05 14.03 -4.92
N SER A 2 -5.04 12.89 -4.25
CA SER A 2 -6.11 12.47 -3.36
C SER A 2 -5.83 13.02 -1.96
N SER A 3 -6.86 13.54 -1.29
CA SER A 3 -6.75 14.05 0.09
C SER A 3 -7.83 13.41 0.95
N ARG A 4 -7.46 12.94 2.15
CA ARG A 4 -8.38 12.33 3.12
C ARG A 4 -8.04 12.78 4.54
N PRO A 5 -9.02 12.91 5.45
CA PRO A 5 -8.74 13.25 6.84
C PRO A 5 -7.76 12.26 7.50
N ALA A 6 -6.90 12.75 8.36
CA ALA A 6 -5.98 11.93 9.15
C ALA A 6 -6.49 11.77 10.59
N ALA A 7 -6.39 10.57 11.15
CA ALA A 7 -6.64 10.34 12.58
C ALA A 7 -5.67 11.21 13.41
N GLY A 8 -6.18 11.88 14.43
CA GLY A 8 -5.40 12.80 15.27
C GLY A 8 -5.11 14.14 14.60
N GLY A 9 -5.92 14.55 13.61
CA GLY A 9 -5.89 15.86 12.95
C GLY A 9 -5.03 15.93 11.69
N GLY A 10 -5.31 16.95 10.89
CA GLY A 10 -4.70 17.13 9.59
C GLY A 10 -5.30 16.26 8.48
N ARG A 11 -4.58 16.14 7.38
CA ARG A 11 -5.01 15.37 6.21
C ARG A 11 -3.86 14.60 5.58
N TRP A 12 -4.18 13.44 5.03
CA TRP A 12 -3.27 12.68 4.17
C TRP A 12 -3.36 13.19 2.74
N VAL A 13 -2.20 13.34 2.12
CA VAL A 13 -2.05 13.68 0.70
C VAL A 13 -1.15 12.63 0.06
N GLU A 14 -1.56 12.11 -1.08
CA GLU A 14 -0.76 11.19 -1.89
C GLU A 14 -0.15 11.96 -3.05
N VAL A 15 1.17 11.93 -3.15
CA VAL A 15 1.95 12.66 -4.16
C VAL A 15 2.74 11.68 -5.00
N ASP A 16 2.60 11.78 -6.31
CA ASP A 16 3.44 11.03 -7.25
C ASP A 16 4.92 11.38 -7.00
N PRO A 17 5.83 10.39 -6.95
CA PRO A 17 7.25 10.63 -6.71
C PRO A 17 7.86 11.69 -7.61
N ALA A 18 7.50 11.71 -8.90
CA ALA A 18 8.02 12.71 -9.85
C ALA A 18 7.59 14.15 -9.52
N ARG A 19 6.61 14.33 -8.65
CA ARG A 19 6.07 15.66 -8.26
C ARG A 19 6.46 16.08 -6.86
N ILE A 20 7.19 15.23 -6.12
CA ILE A 20 7.47 15.51 -4.69
C ILE A 20 8.34 16.75 -4.51
N GLY A 21 9.36 16.98 -5.34
CA GLY A 21 10.19 18.18 -5.26
C GLY A 21 9.35 19.46 -5.40
N ARG A 22 8.54 19.55 -6.46
CA ARG A 22 7.61 20.68 -6.66
C ARG A 22 6.61 20.84 -5.52
N TRP A 23 6.17 19.72 -4.93
CA TRP A 23 5.26 19.77 -3.80
C TRP A 23 5.91 20.43 -2.59
N VAL A 24 7.17 20.07 -2.27
CA VAL A 24 7.93 20.66 -1.16
C VAL A 24 8.21 22.15 -1.41
N GLU A 25 8.60 22.51 -2.63
CA GLU A 25 8.75 23.93 -3.03
C GLU A 25 7.44 24.72 -2.83
N GLY A 26 6.32 24.12 -3.25
CA GLY A 26 4.99 24.73 -3.06
C GLY A 26 4.55 24.81 -1.60
N PHE A 27 4.98 23.89 -0.73
CA PHE A 27 4.78 24.00 0.73
C PHE A 27 5.59 25.17 1.28
N ALA A 28 6.88 25.23 0.99
CA ALA A 28 7.75 26.32 1.42
C ALA A 28 7.27 27.70 0.92
N GLY A 29 6.78 27.77 -0.31
CA GLY A 29 6.25 29.03 -0.89
C GLY A 29 4.96 29.54 -0.21
N ARG A 30 4.16 28.65 0.40
CA ARG A 30 2.92 29.06 1.11
C ARG A 30 3.12 29.33 2.59
N HIS A 31 4.03 28.60 3.23
CA HIS A 31 4.17 28.55 4.69
C HIS A 31 5.50 29.11 5.19
N GLY A 32 6.37 29.55 4.26
CA GLY A 32 7.74 29.97 4.56
C GLY A 32 8.74 28.81 4.52
N PRO A 33 10.06 29.09 4.57
CA PRO A 33 11.10 28.07 4.52
C PRO A 33 11.02 27.17 5.75
N PRO A 34 10.75 25.85 5.56
CA PRO A 34 10.59 24.94 6.69
C PRO A 34 11.93 24.43 7.22
N ASP A 35 12.01 24.23 8.52
CA ASP A 35 13.03 23.39 9.13
C ASP A 35 12.75 21.91 8.81
N THR A 36 13.83 21.14 8.57
CA THR A 36 13.75 19.71 8.25
C THR A 36 14.28 18.88 9.41
N THR A 37 13.49 17.91 9.85
CA THR A 37 13.88 16.94 10.88
C THR A 37 13.76 15.53 10.34
N VAL A 38 14.80 14.72 10.50
CA VAL A 38 14.79 13.29 10.14
C VAL A 38 13.90 12.50 11.10
N ARG A 39 13.09 11.59 10.57
CA ARG A 39 12.22 10.69 11.32
C ARG A 39 12.36 9.27 10.76
N GLU A 40 11.96 8.28 11.55
CA GLU A 40 11.98 6.87 11.14
C GLU A 40 11.16 6.64 9.85
N TYR A 41 10.04 7.34 9.69
CA TYR A 41 9.19 7.23 8.50
C TYR A 41 9.68 8.05 7.29
N GLY A 42 10.67 8.94 7.47
CA GLY A 42 11.19 9.86 6.45
C GLY A 42 11.51 11.24 7.01
N LEU A 43 10.83 12.30 6.58
CA LEU A 43 11.13 13.66 7.01
C LEU A 43 9.91 14.37 7.61
N LEU A 44 10.16 15.21 8.61
CA LEU A 44 9.21 16.19 9.11
C LEU A 44 9.68 17.59 8.69
N LEU A 45 8.82 18.32 7.97
CA LEU A 45 8.98 19.71 7.65
C LEU A 45 8.13 20.55 8.63
N THR A 46 8.75 21.56 9.27
CA THR A 46 8.06 22.49 10.17
C THR A 46 8.24 23.89 9.65
N ALA A 47 7.17 24.52 9.24
CA ALA A 47 7.19 25.88 8.70
C ALA A 47 7.07 26.94 9.81
N PRO A 48 7.53 28.20 9.55
CA PRO A 48 7.48 29.29 10.52
C PRO A 48 6.07 29.65 11.01
N ASP A 49 5.05 29.42 10.20
CA ASP A 49 3.63 29.63 10.57
C ASP A 49 3.04 28.51 11.43
N GLY A 50 3.82 27.50 11.81
CA GLY A 50 3.38 26.35 12.59
C GLY A 50 2.80 25.20 11.75
N SER A 51 2.68 25.36 10.43
CA SER A 51 2.29 24.26 9.54
C SER A 51 3.33 23.15 9.54
N THR A 52 2.88 21.90 9.50
CA THR A 52 3.78 20.74 9.44
C THR A 52 3.43 19.78 8.31
N ALA A 53 4.46 19.18 7.71
CA ALA A 53 4.31 18.12 6.73
C ALA A 53 5.21 16.93 7.09
N GLU A 54 4.60 15.81 7.46
CA GLU A 54 5.27 14.54 7.68
C GLU A 54 5.35 13.80 6.34
N LEU A 55 6.54 13.67 5.76
CA LEU A 55 6.80 13.01 4.49
C LEU A 55 7.17 11.54 4.73
N TYR A 56 6.29 10.63 4.36
CA TYR A 56 6.51 9.19 4.47
C TYR A 56 7.15 8.66 3.20
N ALA A 57 8.35 8.10 3.34
CA ALA A 57 9.07 7.52 2.22
C ALA A 57 8.25 6.39 1.55
N PRO A 58 8.33 6.25 0.22
CA PRO A 58 7.73 5.10 -0.45
C PRO A 58 8.33 3.78 0.06
N PRO A 59 7.56 2.69 0.11
CA PRO A 59 8.06 1.39 0.52
C PRO A 59 9.35 0.96 -0.20
N GLY A 60 10.33 0.50 0.57
CA GLY A 60 11.63 0.08 0.07
C GLY A 60 12.58 1.22 -0.35
N ALA A 61 12.19 2.49 -0.17
CA ALA A 61 13.11 3.60 -0.37
C ALA A 61 14.12 3.66 0.80
N PRO A 62 15.40 3.98 0.54
CA PRO A 62 16.37 4.23 1.59
C PRO A 62 15.97 5.44 2.45
N SER A 63 16.48 5.51 3.67
CA SER A 63 16.39 6.71 4.52
C SER A 63 17.11 7.90 3.88
N SER A 64 16.74 9.10 4.28
CA SER A 64 17.33 10.34 3.78
C SER A 64 17.46 11.34 4.92
N ASP A 65 18.55 12.09 4.90
CA ASP A 65 18.86 13.07 5.94
C ASP A 65 18.38 14.48 5.57
N ASP A 66 18.04 14.69 4.30
CA ASP A 66 17.59 15.97 3.76
C ASP A 66 16.52 15.81 2.67
N VAL A 67 15.95 16.94 2.26
CA VAL A 67 14.91 16.98 1.22
C VAL A 67 15.43 16.55 -0.16
N PRO A 68 16.61 17.01 -0.65
CA PRO A 68 17.16 16.55 -1.92
C PRO A 68 17.36 15.04 -1.98
N GLY A 69 17.95 14.43 -0.95
CA GLY A 69 18.12 13.00 -0.83
C GLY A 69 16.78 12.26 -0.79
N PHE A 70 15.80 12.76 -0.04
CA PHE A 70 14.46 12.19 0.01
C PHE A 70 13.80 12.20 -1.38
N VAL A 71 13.90 13.32 -2.11
CA VAL A 71 13.34 13.41 -3.47
C VAL A 71 14.04 12.42 -4.41
N ALA A 72 15.37 12.34 -4.37
CA ALA A 72 16.14 11.41 -5.18
C ALA A 72 15.76 9.96 -4.90
N HIS A 73 15.65 9.57 -3.63
CA HIS A 73 15.24 8.22 -3.23
C HIS A 73 13.77 7.94 -3.57
N ALA A 74 12.87 8.91 -3.47
CA ALA A 74 11.47 8.72 -3.80
C ALA A 74 11.26 8.41 -5.30
N VAL A 75 12.00 9.07 -6.21
CA VAL A 75 11.86 8.89 -7.66
C VAL A 75 12.63 7.68 -8.19
N ALA A 76 13.63 7.19 -7.47
CA ALA A 76 14.45 6.06 -7.91
C ALA A 76 13.57 4.83 -8.22
N PRO A 77 13.80 4.15 -9.35
CA PRO A 77 13.07 2.94 -9.68
C PRO A 77 13.37 1.84 -8.65
N ARG A 78 12.34 1.11 -8.27
CA ARG A 78 12.43 -0.02 -7.32
C ARG A 78 11.56 -1.17 -7.78
N ARG A 79 12.02 -2.38 -7.48
CA ARG A 79 11.25 -3.58 -7.74
C ARG A 79 10.40 -3.90 -6.50
N ILE A 80 9.09 -3.87 -6.65
CA ILE A 80 8.13 -4.09 -5.55
C ILE A 80 7.15 -5.21 -5.89
N GLY A 81 6.86 -6.06 -4.90
CA GLY A 81 5.78 -7.03 -4.96
C GLY A 81 4.44 -6.39 -4.56
N LEU A 82 3.37 -6.80 -5.20
CA LEU A 82 2.00 -6.38 -4.90
C LEU A 82 1.15 -7.59 -4.56
N LEU A 83 0.45 -7.55 -3.42
CA LEU A 83 -0.52 -8.56 -2.99
C LEU A 83 -1.84 -7.88 -2.61
N LEU A 84 -2.82 -7.96 -3.49
CA LEU A 84 -4.15 -7.40 -3.26
C LEU A 84 -5.15 -8.54 -3.01
N ALA A 85 -5.88 -8.49 -1.90
CA ALA A 85 -6.86 -9.50 -1.54
C ALA A 85 -8.14 -8.90 -0.98
N ARG A 86 -9.29 -9.19 -1.58
CA ARG A 86 -10.59 -8.70 -1.12
C ARG A 86 -11.74 -9.56 -1.66
N LYS A 87 -12.68 -9.96 -0.80
CA LYS A 87 -13.95 -10.64 -1.18
C LYS A 87 -13.80 -11.86 -2.09
N GLY A 88 -12.73 -12.64 -1.91
CA GLY A 88 -12.49 -13.83 -2.72
C GLY A 88 -11.80 -13.57 -4.07
N ALA A 89 -11.48 -12.32 -4.36
CA ALA A 89 -10.60 -11.95 -5.47
C ALA A 89 -9.19 -11.65 -4.94
N VAL A 90 -8.19 -12.09 -5.68
CA VAL A 90 -6.78 -11.85 -5.41
C VAL A 90 -6.08 -11.40 -6.67
N ALA A 91 -5.23 -10.41 -6.54
CA ALA A 91 -4.31 -9.99 -7.60
C ALA A 91 -2.89 -9.92 -7.03
N VAL A 92 -1.97 -10.54 -7.72
CA VAL A 92 -0.54 -10.57 -7.37
C VAL A 92 0.24 -10.03 -8.55
N GLY A 93 1.25 -9.23 -8.28
CA GLY A 93 2.13 -8.73 -9.33
C GLY A 93 3.48 -8.28 -8.81
N VAL A 94 4.38 -8.07 -9.75
CA VAL A 94 5.68 -7.44 -9.54
C VAL A 94 5.74 -6.21 -10.41
N ALA A 95 6.09 -5.09 -9.83
CA ALA A 95 6.36 -3.85 -10.56
C ALA A 95 7.87 -3.56 -10.54
N ASP A 96 8.36 -3.04 -11.65
CA ASP A 96 9.71 -2.49 -11.79
C ASP A 96 9.58 -1.01 -12.15
N GLY A 97 9.96 -0.15 -11.23
CA GLY A 97 9.64 1.27 -11.36
C GLY A 97 8.12 1.49 -11.48
N ALA A 98 7.67 2.08 -12.58
CA ALA A 98 6.26 2.37 -12.83
C ALA A 98 5.52 1.22 -13.57
N ASP A 99 6.23 0.25 -14.06
CA ASP A 99 5.71 -0.79 -14.95
C ASP A 99 5.36 -2.07 -14.18
N LEU A 100 4.18 -2.61 -14.43
CA LEU A 100 3.77 -3.91 -13.94
C LEU A 100 4.35 -4.99 -14.86
N VAL A 101 5.43 -5.67 -14.44
CA VAL A 101 6.18 -6.62 -15.28
C VAL A 101 5.68 -8.07 -15.19
N VAL A 102 5.13 -8.45 -14.05
CA VAL A 102 4.51 -9.76 -13.84
C VAL A 102 3.19 -9.56 -13.13
N SER A 103 2.14 -10.23 -13.58
CA SER A 103 0.84 -10.13 -12.91
C SER A 103 -0.06 -11.32 -13.14
N LYS A 104 -0.89 -11.61 -12.17
CA LYS A 104 -2.01 -12.55 -12.27
C LYS A 104 -3.13 -12.11 -11.35
N VAL A 105 -4.35 -12.25 -11.84
CA VAL A 105 -5.59 -12.05 -11.07
C VAL A 105 -6.32 -13.38 -11.02
N ASP A 106 -6.80 -13.75 -9.85
CA ASP A 106 -7.69 -14.87 -9.63
C ASP A 106 -8.96 -14.36 -8.94
N THR A 107 -10.10 -14.59 -9.57
CA THR A 107 -11.42 -14.21 -9.05
C THR A 107 -12.24 -15.46 -8.90
N ARG A 108 -12.46 -15.90 -7.66
CA ARG A 108 -13.42 -16.96 -7.38
C ARG A 108 -14.74 -16.38 -6.94
N TYR A 109 -15.83 -16.84 -7.53
CA TYR A 109 -17.18 -16.45 -7.15
C TYR A 109 -17.47 -16.95 -5.73
N VAL A 110 -17.41 -16.06 -4.75
CA VAL A 110 -17.97 -16.31 -3.41
C VAL A 110 -19.44 -15.96 -3.48
N GLN A 111 -20.30 -16.97 -3.47
CA GLN A 111 -21.76 -16.83 -3.52
C GLN A 111 -22.23 -15.82 -2.46
N GLY A 112 -22.85 -14.73 -2.89
CA GLY A 112 -23.37 -13.68 -2.02
C GLY A 112 -24.44 -14.21 -1.04
N ARG A 113 -24.76 -13.42 -0.02
CA ARG A 113 -25.84 -13.70 0.94
C ARG A 113 -27.16 -13.82 0.21
N THR A 114 -27.69 -15.02 0.11
CA THR A 114 -29.12 -15.24 -0.11
C THR A 114 -29.81 -15.23 1.25
N ALA A 115 -30.77 -14.35 1.44
CA ALA A 115 -31.64 -14.30 2.62
C ALA A 115 -32.63 -15.48 2.55
N ALA A 116 -32.26 -16.61 3.17
CA ALA A 116 -33.17 -17.71 3.43
C ALA A 116 -32.97 -18.14 4.88
N GLY A 117 -34.00 -18.02 5.71
CA GLY A 117 -33.99 -18.42 7.09
C GLY A 117 -34.13 -19.94 7.26
N GLY A 118 -33.52 -20.49 8.31
CA GLY A 118 -33.75 -21.87 8.73
C GLY A 118 -32.47 -22.67 8.96
N TRP A 119 -32.60 -23.91 9.37
CA TRP A 119 -31.55 -24.89 9.68
C TRP A 119 -30.44 -25.05 8.62
N SER A 120 -30.63 -24.55 7.44
CA SER A 120 -29.62 -24.47 6.38
C SER A 120 -28.50 -23.46 6.65
N GLN A 121 -28.69 -22.47 7.53
CA GLN A 121 -27.69 -21.40 7.79
C GLN A 121 -26.34 -21.95 8.24
N HIS A 122 -26.30 -22.94 9.13
CA HIS A 122 -25.06 -23.55 9.61
C HIS A 122 -24.30 -24.31 8.51
N ARG A 123 -25.03 -25.02 7.63
CA ARG A 123 -24.41 -25.71 6.50
C ARG A 123 -23.88 -24.73 5.46
N PHE A 124 -24.61 -23.66 5.18
CA PHE A 124 -24.18 -22.60 4.27
C PHE A 124 -23.02 -21.76 4.84
N ALA A 125 -23.00 -21.50 6.15
CA ALA A 125 -21.87 -20.85 6.82
C ALA A 125 -20.59 -21.69 6.68
N ARG A 126 -20.64 -22.98 7.00
CA ARG A 126 -19.50 -23.91 6.91
C ARG A 126 -19.01 -24.09 5.47
N ARG A 127 -19.90 -24.08 4.49
CA ARG A 127 -19.55 -24.14 3.07
C ARG A 127 -18.85 -22.87 2.60
N ARG A 128 -19.30 -21.69 3.05
CA ARG A 128 -18.65 -20.40 2.77
C ARG A 128 -17.27 -20.31 3.41
N ASP A 129 -17.12 -20.77 4.65
CA ASP A 129 -15.83 -20.79 5.35
C ASP A 129 -14.83 -21.71 4.64
N ASN A 130 -15.27 -22.86 4.17
CA ASN A 130 -14.42 -23.78 3.39
C ASN A 130 -14.05 -23.19 2.02
N GLN A 131 -14.99 -22.52 1.34
CA GLN A 131 -14.70 -21.82 0.07
C GLN A 131 -13.75 -20.65 0.27
N ALA A 132 -13.91 -19.88 1.35
CA ALA A 132 -13.00 -18.78 1.69
C ALA A 132 -11.60 -19.31 2.00
N LYS A 133 -11.48 -20.41 2.76
CA LYS A 133 -10.18 -21.05 3.04
C LYS A 133 -9.52 -21.59 1.77
N ALA A 134 -10.26 -22.23 0.89
CA ALA A 134 -9.75 -22.72 -0.39
C ALA A 134 -9.25 -21.55 -1.26
N ALA A 135 -10.04 -20.47 -1.37
CA ALA A 135 -9.65 -19.28 -2.13
C ALA A 135 -8.38 -18.60 -1.58
N LEU A 136 -8.18 -18.64 -0.26
CA LEU A 136 -6.94 -18.11 0.36
C LEU A 136 -5.75 -19.04 0.15
N GLY A 137 -5.95 -20.36 0.08
CA GLY A 137 -4.91 -21.32 -0.31
C GLY A 137 -4.42 -21.08 -1.74
N ASP A 138 -5.35 -20.89 -2.69
CA ASP A 138 -5.01 -20.56 -4.08
C ASP A 138 -4.32 -19.20 -4.20
N ALA A 139 -4.72 -18.24 -3.36
CA ALA A 139 -4.05 -16.94 -3.27
C ALA A 139 -2.61 -17.06 -2.78
N ALA A 140 -2.35 -17.93 -1.80
CA ALA A 140 -1.00 -18.24 -1.34
C ALA A 140 -0.19 -18.91 -2.45
N ASP A 141 -0.74 -19.89 -3.16
CA ASP A 141 -0.09 -20.53 -4.30
C ASP A 141 0.27 -19.53 -5.41
N LEU A 142 -0.63 -18.58 -5.67
CA LEU A 142 -0.38 -17.51 -6.63
C LEU A 142 0.78 -16.60 -6.18
N ALA A 143 0.79 -16.19 -4.91
CA ALA A 143 1.85 -15.37 -4.33
C ALA A 143 3.20 -16.12 -4.34
N VAL A 144 3.23 -17.40 -3.96
CA VAL A 144 4.41 -18.27 -4.05
C VAL A 144 4.96 -18.28 -5.47
N ARG A 145 4.12 -18.52 -6.45
CA ARG A 145 4.53 -18.64 -7.85
C ARG A 145 5.09 -17.35 -8.43
N LEU A 146 4.55 -16.19 -8.05
CA LEU A 146 4.91 -14.91 -8.67
C LEU A 146 5.92 -14.10 -7.85
N LEU A 147 5.87 -14.13 -6.51
CA LEU A 147 6.69 -13.27 -5.68
C LEU A 147 7.97 -13.96 -5.18
N LEU A 148 7.94 -15.27 -4.89
CA LEU A 148 9.14 -15.94 -4.37
C LEU A 148 10.31 -15.99 -5.36
N PRO A 149 10.11 -16.20 -6.67
CA PRO A 149 11.23 -16.12 -7.62
C PRO A 149 11.91 -14.76 -7.66
N GLU A 150 11.18 -13.72 -7.27
CA GLU A 150 11.62 -12.32 -7.30
C GLU A 150 12.16 -11.82 -5.95
N VAL A 151 12.04 -12.60 -4.87
CA VAL A 151 12.28 -12.15 -3.48
C VAL A 151 13.62 -11.47 -3.28
N ALA A 152 14.68 -11.96 -3.94
CA ALA A 152 16.02 -11.37 -3.84
C ALA A 152 16.16 -9.99 -4.49
N ALA A 153 15.28 -9.68 -5.44
CA ALA A 153 15.26 -8.40 -6.15
C ALA A 153 14.20 -7.43 -5.58
N LEU A 154 13.25 -7.93 -4.79
CA LEU A 154 12.21 -7.09 -4.19
C LEU A 154 12.78 -6.22 -3.07
N THR A 155 12.51 -4.92 -3.12
CA THR A 155 12.82 -3.98 -2.03
C THR A 155 11.69 -3.87 -1.02
N ALA A 156 10.45 -4.17 -1.43
CA ALA A 156 9.28 -4.21 -0.56
C ALA A 156 8.16 -5.06 -1.16
N VAL A 157 7.23 -5.49 -0.30
CA VAL A 157 5.93 -6.08 -0.68
C VAL A 157 4.82 -5.18 -0.14
N VAL A 158 4.05 -4.58 -1.04
CA VAL A 158 2.93 -3.71 -0.70
C VAL A 158 1.62 -4.49 -0.82
N CYS A 159 0.86 -4.47 0.26
CA CYS A 159 -0.41 -5.16 0.35
C CYS A 159 -1.60 -4.19 0.19
N GLY A 160 -2.75 -4.72 -0.26
CA GLY A 160 -3.97 -3.92 -0.36
C GLY A 160 -5.25 -4.72 -0.23
N GLY A 161 -6.34 -4.03 0.09
CA GLY A 161 -7.68 -4.59 0.24
C GLY A 161 -8.03 -4.95 1.68
N ASP A 162 -8.49 -6.17 1.93
CA ASP A 162 -8.88 -6.65 3.26
C ASP A 162 -7.65 -7.13 4.03
N ARG A 163 -7.33 -6.44 5.13
CA ARG A 163 -6.19 -6.77 5.98
C ARG A 163 -6.21 -8.23 6.43
N LYS A 164 -7.37 -8.73 6.88
CA LYS A 164 -7.50 -10.11 7.35
C LYS A 164 -7.24 -11.13 6.23
N ALA A 165 -7.71 -10.85 5.01
CA ALA A 165 -7.44 -11.71 3.86
C ALA A 165 -5.95 -11.73 3.50
N VAL A 166 -5.31 -10.56 3.44
CA VAL A 166 -3.86 -10.44 3.21
C VAL A 166 -3.07 -11.18 4.30
N ASP A 167 -3.39 -10.93 5.58
CA ASP A 167 -2.71 -11.57 6.70
C ASP A 167 -2.84 -13.10 6.62
N THR A 168 -4.03 -13.62 6.28
CA THR A 168 -4.24 -15.05 6.13
C THR A 168 -3.40 -15.64 4.98
N VAL A 169 -3.28 -14.96 3.84
CA VAL A 169 -2.40 -15.40 2.75
C VAL A 169 -0.95 -15.47 3.23
N LEU A 170 -0.48 -14.45 3.93
CA LEU A 170 0.91 -14.37 4.40
C LEU A 170 1.23 -15.32 5.57
N THR A 171 0.24 -16.00 6.17
CA THR A 171 0.50 -17.08 7.16
C THR A 171 1.02 -18.37 6.51
N ASP A 172 0.95 -18.50 5.19
CA ASP A 172 1.54 -19.64 4.49
C ASP A 172 3.06 -19.65 4.69
N ARG A 173 3.59 -20.76 5.23
CA ARG A 173 5.02 -20.89 5.56
C ARG A 173 5.95 -20.67 4.37
N ARG A 174 5.51 -20.96 3.16
CA ARG A 174 6.28 -20.76 1.94
C ARG A 174 6.54 -19.26 1.67
N LEU A 175 5.64 -18.39 2.15
CA LEU A 175 5.74 -16.94 2.00
C LEU A 175 6.55 -16.25 3.12
N ALA A 176 7.10 -17.00 4.07
CA ALA A 176 7.92 -16.46 5.15
C ALA A 176 9.05 -15.51 4.67
N PRO A 177 9.73 -15.75 3.53
CA PRO A 177 10.74 -14.83 3.02
C PRO A 177 10.21 -13.45 2.61
N LEU A 178 8.90 -13.30 2.36
CA LEU A 178 8.28 -12.04 1.99
C LEU A 178 7.87 -11.19 3.21
N VAL A 179 7.74 -11.81 4.38
CA VAL A 179 7.26 -11.12 5.60
C VAL A 179 8.15 -9.95 6.01
N PRO A 180 9.50 -10.06 5.99
CA PRO A 180 10.38 -8.92 6.31
C PRO A 180 10.29 -7.77 5.29
N LEU A 181 9.86 -8.06 4.06
CA LEU A 181 9.70 -7.07 2.99
C LEU A 181 8.33 -6.39 3.02
N ARG A 182 7.41 -6.85 3.86
CA ARG A 182 6.05 -6.31 3.93
C ARG A 182 6.08 -4.87 4.41
N ALA A 183 5.58 -3.96 3.57
CA ALA A 183 5.37 -2.57 3.95
C ALA A 183 4.22 -2.45 4.98
N GLU A 184 4.34 -1.53 5.92
CA GLU A 184 3.27 -1.22 6.89
C GLU A 184 2.01 -0.66 6.21
N ARG A 185 2.22 0.03 5.09
CA ARG A 185 1.16 0.61 4.27
C ARG A 185 0.24 -0.48 3.72
N LEU A 186 -1.05 -0.33 3.98
CA LEU A 186 -2.10 -1.13 3.33
C LEU A 186 -2.88 -0.23 2.38
N LEU A 187 -2.91 -0.59 1.10
CA LEU A 187 -3.65 0.16 0.09
C LEU A 187 -5.16 -0.11 0.24
N ASP A 188 -5.96 0.96 0.26
CA ASP A 188 -7.40 0.83 0.12
C ASP A 188 -7.73 0.69 -1.37
N VAL A 189 -8.05 -0.53 -1.77
CA VAL A 189 -8.35 -0.87 -3.16
C VAL A 189 -9.74 -1.51 -3.26
N PRO A 190 -10.47 -1.30 -4.37
CA PRO A 190 -11.69 -2.04 -4.66
C PRO A 190 -11.39 -3.54 -4.90
N GLU A 191 -12.40 -4.29 -5.32
CA GLU A 191 -12.22 -5.70 -5.68
C GLU A 191 -11.06 -5.87 -6.67
N PRO A 192 -10.07 -6.73 -6.35
CA PRO A 192 -8.88 -6.91 -7.17
C PRO A 192 -9.20 -7.38 -8.59
N ARG A 193 -8.77 -6.57 -9.57
CA ARG A 193 -8.81 -6.83 -11.02
C ARG A 193 -7.51 -6.34 -11.62
N HIS A 194 -7.22 -6.68 -12.85
CA HIS A 194 -5.99 -6.25 -13.50
C HIS A 194 -5.82 -4.72 -13.49
N ALA A 195 -6.86 -3.96 -13.84
CA ALA A 195 -6.82 -2.49 -13.80
C ALA A 195 -6.56 -1.93 -12.39
N VAL A 196 -7.09 -2.60 -11.33
CA VAL A 196 -6.84 -2.23 -9.94
C VAL A 196 -5.39 -2.51 -9.57
N LEU A 197 -4.82 -3.62 -10.03
CA LEU A 197 -3.41 -3.96 -9.80
C LEU A 197 -2.48 -2.95 -10.50
N VAL A 198 -2.79 -2.56 -11.73
CA VAL A 198 -2.04 -1.51 -12.46
C VAL A 198 -2.09 -0.18 -11.68
N ALA A 199 -3.28 0.24 -11.24
CA ALA A 199 -3.43 1.46 -10.44
C ALA A 199 -2.69 1.38 -9.09
N ALA A 200 -2.63 0.18 -8.49
CA ALA A 200 -1.94 -0.06 -7.23
C ALA A 200 -0.42 0.16 -7.34
N VAL A 201 0.20 0.01 -8.51
CA VAL A 201 1.62 0.34 -8.71
C VAL A 201 1.89 1.81 -8.39
N GLY A 202 1.08 2.72 -8.94
CA GLY A 202 1.21 4.15 -8.65
C GLY A 202 0.97 4.47 -7.17
N ALA A 203 -0.08 3.90 -6.56
CA ALA A 203 -0.40 4.09 -5.15
C ALA A 203 0.69 3.53 -4.21
N ALA A 204 1.29 2.39 -4.56
CA ALA A 204 2.39 1.79 -3.81
C ALA A 204 3.64 2.66 -3.82
N ARG A 205 3.93 3.33 -4.94
CA ARG A 205 5.09 4.21 -5.12
C ARG A 205 4.88 5.62 -4.57
N ALA A 206 3.63 6.04 -4.34
CA ALA A 206 3.33 7.40 -3.90
C ALA A 206 4.01 7.75 -2.57
N VAL A 207 4.51 8.98 -2.48
CA VAL A 207 4.87 9.60 -1.21
C VAL A 207 3.60 9.97 -0.47
N TRP A 208 3.45 9.49 0.75
CA TRP A 208 2.34 9.89 1.61
C TRP A 208 2.78 11.04 2.49
N ILE A 209 1.96 12.07 2.57
CA ILE A 209 2.23 13.26 3.36
C ILE A 209 1.08 13.47 4.32
N ARG A 210 1.41 13.57 5.61
CA ARG A 210 0.45 14.04 6.60
C ARG A 210 0.66 15.53 6.81
N LEU A 211 -0.29 16.31 6.32
CA LEU A 211 -0.26 17.76 6.41
C LEU A 211 -1.13 18.22 7.59
N ARG A 212 -0.57 19.10 8.42
CA ARG A 212 -1.32 19.81 9.46
C ARG A 212 -1.15 21.29 9.21
N ASP A 213 -2.26 22.00 9.09
CA ASP A 213 -2.28 23.45 9.06
C ASP A 213 -2.02 24.00 10.49
N PRO A 214 -1.59 25.26 10.65
CA PRO A 214 -1.36 25.84 11.95
C PRO A 214 -2.64 25.81 12.79
N ALA A 215 -2.49 25.78 14.12
CA ALA A 215 -3.64 25.92 15.00
C ALA A 215 -4.27 27.31 14.75
N PRO A 216 -5.62 27.41 14.67
CA PRO A 216 -6.26 28.71 14.65
C PRO A 216 -5.87 29.48 15.91
N GLU A 217 -5.49 30.75 15.76
CA GLU A 217 -5.26 31.69 16.86
C GLU A 217 -6.51 31.88 17.70
#